data_68190f6027cda31694c32dbf8bb1cc43
#
_entry.id   68190f6027cda31694c32dbf8bb1cc43
#
_cell.length_a   1.000
_cell.length_b   1.000
_cell.length_c   1.000
_cell.angle_alpha   90.00
_cell.angle_beta   90.00
_cell.angle_gamma   90.00
#
_symmetry.space_group_name_H-M   'P 1'
#
loop_
_entity.id
_entity.type
_entity.pdbx_description
1 polymer ?
#
loop_
_entity_poly.entity_id
_entity_poly.type
_entity_poly.pdbx_seq_one_letter_code
_entity_poly.pdbx_strand_id
1 'polypeptide(L)'
;PRPQVKIPERSVSWLPVSLLFLLAGLLLGFFLGPMFVAPKGSGEITAADYALDLSVTRSGDNLNVHWNPSSTPIKNAQHGMLEIEESGVTKPVDLDISHLRNGNVVYPAGSNLVKFKLSVDVGARSAVVESTSWQP
;
A
#
# COMPACT_ATOMS: atom_id res chain seq x y z
N PRO A 1 68.23 -8.95 45.35
CA PRO A 1 67.35 -9.46 44.29
C PRO A 1 65.98 -8.87 44.48
N ARG A 2 65.60 -8.01 43.57
CA ARG A 2 64.29 -7.45 43.55
C ARG A 2 63.37 -8.45 42.85
N PRO A 3 62.22 -8.82 43.37
CA PRO A 3 61.26 -9.67 42.67
C PRO A 3 60.79 -8.92 41.40
N GLN A 4 61.10 -9.47 40.29
CA GLN A 4 60.55 -8.99 39.06
C GLN A 4 59.04 -9.36 39.01
N VAL A 5 58.21 -8.37 39.21
CA VAL A 5 56.76 -8.54 38.97
C VAL A 5 56.58 -8.68 37.44
N LYS A 6 56.44 -9.91 36.99
CA LYS A 6 56.02 -10.21 35.64
C LYS A 6 54.57 -9.76 35.51
N ILE A 7 54.40 -8.59 34.93
CA ILE A 7 53.07 -8.13 34.54
C ILE A 7 52.58 -9.10 33.48
N PRO A 8 51.47 -9.83 33.67
CA PRO A 8 50.94 -10.62 32.58
C PRO A 8 50.50 -9.65 31.49
N GLU A 9 51.23 -9.69 30.39
CA GLU A 9 50.71 -9.09 29.17
C GLU A 9 49.36 -9.76 28.88
N ARG A 10 48.29 -9.09 29.24
CA ARG A 10 46.98 -9.43 28.74
C ARG A 10 47.09 -9.26 27.22
N SER A 11 47.30 -10.37 26.55
CA SER A 11 47.18 -10.40 25.13
C SER A 11 45.72 -10.08 24.85
N VAL A 12 45.50 -8.88 24.32
CA VAL A 12 44.18 -8.41 23.84
C VAL A 12 43.86 -9.12 22.54
N SER A 13 44.14 -10.43 22.50
CA SER A 13 43.94 -11.25 21.30
C SER A 13 42.51 -11.64 21.03
N TRP A 14 41.62 -11.40 22.00
CA TRP A 14 40.22 -11.71 21.81
C TRP A 14 39.41 -10.56 21.15
N LEU A 15 39.91 -9.34 21.19
CA LEU A 15 39.34 -8.20 20.52
C LEU A 15 39.18 -8.40 19.00
N PRO A 16 40.21 -8.89 18.26
CA PRO A 16 40.04 -9.15 16.82
C PRO A 16 39.06 -10.30 16.53
N VAL A 17 38.94 -11.26 17.46
CA VAL A 17 37.98 -12.36 17.30
C VAL A 17 36.52 -11.85 17.44
N SER A 18 36.26 -10.98 18.41
CA SER A 18 34.95 -10.34 18.57
C SER A 18 34.57 -9.47 17.38
N LEU A 19 35.54 -8.73 16.84
CA LEU A 19 35.32 -7.91 15.65
C LEU A 19 35.09 -8.76 14.41
N LEU A 20 35.73 -9.89 14.30
CA LEU A 20 35.55 -10.85 13.20
C LEU A 20 34.18 -11.50 13.24
N PHE A 21 33.66 -11.85 14.43
CA PHE A 21 32.29 -12.33 14.59
C PHE A 21 31.24 -11.27 14.27
N LEU A 22 31.48 -10.02 14.61
CA LEU A 22 30.59 -8.91 14.33
C LEU A 22 30.52 -8.64 12.83
N LEU A 23 31.68 -8.68 12.14
CA LEU A 23 31.75 -8.54 10.67
C LEU A 23 31.08 -9.73 9.95
N ALA A 24 31.31 -10.95 10.43
CA ALA A 24 30.67 -12.15 9.90
C ALA A 24 29.16 -12.12 10.09
N GLY A 25 28.67 -11.67 11.24
CA GLY A 25 27.25 -11.49 11.51
C GLY A 25 26.60 -10.46 10.60
N LEU A 26 27.31 -9.35 10.36
CA LEU A 26 26.82 -8.28 9.49
C LEU A 26 26.76 -8.72 8.02
N LEU A 27 27.78 -9.45 7.55
CA LEU A 27 27.81 -10.02 6.18
C LEU A 27 26.75 -11.10 6.01
N LEU A 28 26.57 -12.01 6.98
CA LEU A 28 25.50 -13.00 6.92
C LEU A 28 24.13 -12.35 6.96
N GLY A 29 23.94 -11.33 7.79
CA GLY A 29 22.68 -10.59 7.86
C GLY A 29 22.34 -9.89 6.54
N PHE A 30 23.36 -9.35 5.86
CA PHE A 30 23.16 -8.69 4.57
C PHE A 30 22.86 -9.68 3.44
N PHE A 31 23.51 -10.86 3.47
CA PHE A 31 23.31 -11.89 2.44
C PHE A 31 22.03 -12.72 2.64
N LEU A 32 21.66 -12.98 3.89
CA LEU A 32 20.49 -13.79 4.21
C LEU A 32 19.25 -12.94 4.50
N GLY A 33 19.43 -11.64 4.75
CA GLY A 33 18.33 -10.70 5.02
C GLY A 33 17.23 -10.73 3.95
N PRO A 34 17.55 -10.65 2.64
CA PRO A 34 16.51 -10.71 1.60
C PRO A 34 15.84 -12.08 1.46
N MET A 35 16.45 -13.16 1.95
CA MET A 35 15.83 -14.49 1.89
C MET A 35 14.80 -14.72 3.00
N PHE A 36 14.92 -14.02 4.13
CA PHE A 36 13.96 -14.15 5.24
C PHE A 36 12.80 -13.16 5.15
N VAL A 37 12.93 -12.13 4.34
CA VAL A 37 11.87 -11.14 4.06
C VAL A 37 11.11 -11.47 2.77
N ALA A 38 11.29 -12.66 2.23
CA ALA A 38 10.41 -13.12 1.15
C ALA A 38 8.98 -13.19 1.71
N PRO A 39 8.02 -12.41 1.18
CA PRO A 39 6.64 -12.56 1.57
C PRO A 39 6.23 -13.98 1.26
N LYS A 40 5.93 -14.76 2.27
CA LYS A 40 5.21 -16.02 2.12
C LYS A 40 3.78 -15.70 1.72
N GLY A 41 3.60 -15.15 0.53
CA GLY A 41 2.32 -15.05 -0.11
C GLY A 41 2.12 -16.32 -0.90
N SER A 42 1.35 -17.23 -0.40
CA SER A 42 0.65 -18.17 -1.24
C SER A 42 -0.34 -17.37 -2.08
N GLY A 43 0.04 -17.05 -3.31
CA GLY A 43 -0.63 -16.13 -4.21
C GLY A 43 0.09 -14.78 -4.18
N GLU A 44 0.81 -14.46 -5.24
CA GLU A 44 1.28 -13.10 -5.50
C GLU A 44 0.05 -12.20 -5.56
N ILE A 45 -0.23 -11.52 -4.46
CA ILE A 45 -1.15 -10.40 -4.46
C ILE A 45 -0.38 -9.28 -5.15
N THR A 46 -0.52 -9.21 -6.45
CA THR A 46 0.06 -8.12 -7.23
C THR A 46 -0.71 -6.83 -6.92
N ALA A 47 -0.07 -5.68 -7.07
CA ALA A 47 -0.76 -4.38 -6.97
C ALA A 47 -1.98 -4.32 -7.91
N ALA A 48 -1.97 -5.09 -9.02
CA ALA A 48 -3.08 -5.23 -9.94
C ALA A 48 -4.31 -5.91 -9.31
N ASP A 49 -4.12 -6.82 -8.36
CA ASP A 49 -5.24 -7.50 -7.68
C ASP A 49 -6.00 -6.57 -6.73
N TYR A 50 -5.36 -5.51 -6.29
CA TYR A 50 -5.97 -4.47 -5.47
C TYR A 50 -6.42 -3.24 -6.26
N ALA A 51 -6.18 -3.20 -7.56
CA ALA A 51 -6.63 -2.11 -8.40
C ALA A 51 -8.17 -2.14 -8.53
N LEU A 52 -8.77 -0.97 -8.32
CA LEU A 52 -10.20 -0.78 -8.51
C LEU A 52 -10.54 -0.52 -9.98
N ASP A 53 -9.53 -0.19 -10.80
CA ASP A 53 -9.68 0.20 -12.19
C ASP A 53 -10.69 1.36 -12.37
N LEU A 54 -10.56 2.35 -11.50
CA LEU A 54 -11.44 3.50 -11.51
C LEU A 54 -11.25 4.32 -12.79
N SER A 55 -12.32 4.51 -13.53
CA SER A 55 -12.33 5.26 -14.78
C SER A 55 -13.58 6.12 -14.91
N VAL A 56 -13.46 7.17 -15.71
CA VAL A 56 -14.58 8.09 -16.00
C VAL A 56 -14.73 8.24 -17.51
N THR A 57 -15.96 8.08 -17.97
CA THR A 57 -16.33 8.29 -19.35
C THR A 57 -17.48 9.28 -19.42
N ARG A 58 -17.51 10.12 -20.46
CA ARG A 58 -18.62 11.03 -20.69
C ARG A 58 -19.66 10.40 -21.60
N SER A 59 -20.92 10.56 -21.23
CA SER A 59 -22.07 10.17 -22.05
C SER A 59 -23.11 11.30 -22.01
N GLY A 60 -23.16 12.09 -23.06
CA GLY A 60 -23.98 13.30 -23.11
C GLY A 60 -23.56 14.33 -22.05
N ASP A 61 -24.49 14.71 -21.21
CA ASP A 61 -24.26 15.66 -20.09
C ASP A 61 -23.86 14.96 -18.79
N ASN A 62 -23.71 13.64 -18.81
CA ASN A 62 -23.39 12.86 -17.64
C ASN A 62 -21.97 12.27 -17.71
N LEU A 63 -21.36 12.12 -16.55
CA LEU A 63 -20.15 11.36 -16.35
C LEU A 63 -20.49 9.99 -15.77
N ASN A 64 -20.02 8.94 -16.41
CA ASN A 64 -20.10 7.59 -15.91
C ASN A 64 -18.81 7.22 -15.22
N VAL A 65 -18.86 7.02 -13.91
CA VAL A 65 -17.74 6.56 -13.10
C VAL A 65 -17.82 5.04 -13.01
N HIS A 66 -16.78 4.36 -13.43
CA HIS A 66 -16.70 2.90 -13.45
C HIS A 66 -15.54 2.39 -12.62
N TRP A 67 -15.74 1.27 -11.99
CA TRP A 67 -14.70 0.48 -11.34
C TRP A 67 -14.94 -1.00 -11.59
N ASN A 68 -13.93 -1.82 -11.32
CA ASN A 68 -14.03 -3.26 -11.52
C ASN A 68 -14.75 -3.93 -10.33
N PRO A 69 -16.01 -4.37 -10.49
CA PRO A 69 -16.77 -5.02 -9.43
C PRO A 69 -16.22 -6.40 -9.05
N SER A 70 -15.37 -6.97 -9.89
CA SER A 70 -14.74 -8.27 -9.66
C SER A 70 -13.37 -8.16 -8.98
N SER A 71 -12.89 -6.95 -8.71
CA SER A 71 -11.63 -6.74 -8.01
C SER A 71 -11.67 -7.30 -6.58
N THR A 72 -10.52 -7.71 -6.08
CA THR A 72 -10.41 -8.27 -4.73
C THR A 72 -10.92 -7.31 -3.65
N PRO A 73 -10.61 -6.00 -3.68
CA PRO A 73 -11.17 -5.07 -2.70
C PRO A 73 -12.70 -5.03 -2.72
N ILE A 74 -13.32 -5.02 -3.88
CA ILE A 74 -14.79 -5.00 -3.99
C ILE A 74 -15.42 -6.29 -3.46
N LYS A 75 -14.81 -7.44 -3.73
CA LYS A 75 -15.30 -8.74 -3.21
C LYS A 75 -15.27 -8.80 -1.68
N ASN A 76 -14.30 -8.15 -1.06
CA ASN A 76 -14.10 -8.12 0.39
C ASN A 76 -14.63 -6.83 1.03
N ALA A 77 -15.27 -5.97 0.27
CA ALA A 77 -15.76 -4.69 0.74
C ALA A 77 -16.87 -4.84 1.76
N GLN A 78 -16.80 -4.02 2.79
CA GLN A 78 -17.87 -3.83 3.77
C GLN A 78 -18.65 -2.55 3.49
N HIS A 79 -17.97 -1.53 3.02
CA HIS A 79 -18.50 -0.21 2.74
C HIS A 79 -17.60 0.51 1.76
N GLY A 80 -18.14 1.48 1.05
CA GLY A 80 -17.37 2.37 0.19
C GLY A 80 -17.87 3.80 0.24
N MET A 81 -17.01 4.71 -0.16
CA MET A 81 -17.33 6.12 -0.28
C MET A 81 -16.73 6.68 -1.57
N LEU A 82 -17.57 7.33 -2.36
CA LEU A 82 -17.13 8.07 -3.53
C LEU A 82 -17.17 9.58 -3.22
N GLU A 83 -16.01 10.19 -3.15
CA GLU A 83 -15.90 11.65 -3.02
C GLU A 83 -15.82 12.27 -4.41
N ILE A 84 -16.70 13.21 -4.68
CA ILE A 84 -16.78 13.93 -5.95
C ILE A 84 -16.42 15.38 -5.67
N GLU A 85 -15.31 15.84 -6.22
CA GLU A 85 -14.86 17.22 -6.12
C GLU A 85 -15.13 17.95 -7.44
N GLU A 86 -15.98 18.95 -7.38
CA GLU A 86 -16.35 19.81 -8.48
C GLU A 86 -16.34 21.27 -8.05
N SER A 87 -15.62 22.13 -8.77
CA SER A 87 -15.54 23.57 -8.47
C SER A 87 -15.13 23.89 -7.02
N GLY A 88 -14.23 23.08 -6.43
CA GLY A 88 -13.75 23.26 -5.07
C GLY A 88 -14.71 22.76 -3.99
N VAL A 89 -15.83 22.15 -4.38
CA VAL A 89 -16.78 21.55 -3.45
C VAL A 89 -16.67 20.02 -3.53
N THR A 90 -16.50 19.38 -2.38
CA THR A 90 -16.46 17.93 -2.27
C THR A 90 -17.80 17.39 -1.78
N LYS A 91 -18.36 16.46 -2.52
CA LYS A 91 -19.60 15.76 -2.21
C LYS A 91 -19.31 14.30 -1.92
N PRO A 92 -19.48 13.82 -0.69
CA PRO A 92 -19.36 12.39 -0.40
C PRO A 92 -20.63 11.64 -0.80
N VAL A 93 -20.46 10.49 -1.41
CA VAL A 93 -21.53 9.56 -1.76
C VAL A 93 -21.25 8.23 -1.09
N ASP A 94 -22.12 7.81 -0.18
CA ASP A 94 -22.01 6.52 0.47
C ASP A 94 -22.39 5.40 -0.50
N LEU A 95 -21.54 4.39 -0.57
CA LEU A 95 -21.76 3.21 -1.39
C LEU A 95 -21.87 1.98 -0.50
N ASP A 96 -23.03 1.36 -0.52
CA ASP A 96 -23.20 0.05 0.09
C ASP A 96 -22.60 -1.07 -0.78
N ILE A 97 -22.63 -2.28 -0.29
CA ILE A 97 -22.10 -3.45 -1.00
C ILE A 97 -22.78 -3.63 -2.36
N SER A 98 -24.05 -3.36 -2.45
CA SER A 98 -24.82 -3.50 -3.69
C SER A 98 -24.36 -2.50 -4.76
N HIS A 99 -24.13 -1.24 -4.38
CA HIS A 99 -23.61 -0.21 -5.26
C HIS A 99 -22.16 -0.52 -5.69
N LEU A 100 -21.32 -0.99 -4.77
CA LEU A 100 -19.96 -1.40 -5.09
C LEU A 100 -19.90 -2.55 -6.09
N ARG A 101 -20.78 -3.52 -5.96
CA ARG A 101 -20.89 -4.66 -6.89
C ARG A 101 -21.49 -4.29 -8.23
N ASN A 102 -22.25 -3.21 -8.28
CA ASN A 102 -22.80 -2.70 -9.53
C ASN A 102 -21.72 -2.09 -10.44
N GLY A 103 -20.66 -1.55 -9.87
CA GLY A 103 -19.46 -1.12 -10.58
C GLY A 103 -19.57 0.19 -11.31
N ASN A 104 -20.65 0.96 -11.15
CA ASN A 104 -20.78 2.25 -11.78
C ASN A 104 -21.68 3.22 -11.01
N VAL A 105 -21.41 4.51 -11.22
CA VAL A 105 -22.26 5.63 -10.77
C VAL A 105 -22.33 6.65 -11.89
N VAL A 106 -23.50 7.21 -12.09
CA VAL A 106 -23.74 8.28 -13.07
C VAL A 106 -23.82 9.62 -12.32
N TYR A 107 -23.01 10.57 -12.76
CA TYR A 107 -22.96 11.91 -12.18
C TYR A 107 -23.22 12.98 -13.24
N PRO A 108 -24.17 13.88 -13.08
CA PRO A 108 -24.37 15.00 -13.98
C PRO A 108 -23.23 16.00 -13.82
N ALA A 109 -22.43 16.22 -14.87
CA ALA A 109 -21.31 17.15 -14.84
C ALA A 109 -21.80 18.59 -15.03
N GLY A 110 -21.49 19.43 -14.05
CA GLY A 110 -21.74 20.88 -14.14
C GLY A 110 -20.53 21.71 -14.53
N SER A 111 -19.32 21.13 -14.52
CA SER A 111 -18.06 21.83 -14.79
C SER A 111 -17.12 21.04 -15.67
N ASN A 112 -16.04 21.73 -16.14
CA ASN A 112 -15.04 21.15 -17.02
C ASN A 112 -13.98 20.31 -16.31
N LEU A 113 -13.96 20.33 -14.97
CA LEU A 113 -13.05 19.51 -14.15
C LEU A 113 -13.83 18.90 -13.00
N VAL A 114 -13.86 17.58 -12.97
CA VAL A 114 -14.44 16.82 -11.87
C VAL A 114 -13.44 15.76 -11.44
N LYS A 115 -13.16 15.70 -10.14
CA LYS A 115 -12.28 14.69 -9.56
C LYS A 115 -13.13 13.69 -8.78
N PHE A 116 -12.77 12.43 -8.89
CA PHE A 116 -13.42 11.33 -8.20
C PHE A 116 -12.39 10.56 -7.37
N LYS A 117 -12.74 10.26 -6.14
CA LYS A 117 -11.93 9.45 -5.25
C LYS A 117 -12.81 8.37 -4.64
N LEU A 118 -12.52 7.13 -4.97
CA LEU A 118 -13.21 5.96 -4.44
C LEU A 118 -12.40 5.36 -3.31
N SER A 119 -13.00 5.26 -2.14
CA SER A 119 -12.45 4.58 -0.97
C SER A 119 -13.29 3.35 -0.69
N VAL A 120 -12.66 2.20 -0.54
CA VAL A 120 -13.33 0.92 -0.27
C VAL A 120 -12.77 0.33 1.01
N ASP A 121 -13.60 0.16 2.01
CA ASP A 121 -13.23 -0.47 3.26
C ASP A 121 -13.26 -1.99 3.12
N VAL A 122 -12.09 -2.61 3.27
CA VAL A 122 -11.90 -4.07 3.11
C VAL A 122 -11.69 -4.79 4.44
N GLY A 123 -11.89 -4.10 5.54
CA GLY A 123 -11.75 -4.62 6.90
C GLY A 123 -11.73 -3.50 7.91
N ALA A 124 -11.64 -3.84 9.20
CA ALA A 124 -11.77 -2.89 10.30
C ALA A 124 -10.73 -1.75 10.30
N ARG A 125 -9.61 -1.90 9.57
CA ARG A 125 -8.49 -0.94 9.55
C ARG A 125 -7.84 -0.78 8.18
N SER A 126 -8.46 -1.29 7.13
CA SER A 126 -7.87 -1.29 5.79
C SER A 126 -8.84 -0.70 4.79
N ALA A 127 -8.36 0.27 4.03
CA ALA A 127 -9.11 0.84 2.91
C ALA A 127 -8.23 0.88 1.67
N VAL A 128 -8.82 0.61 0.52
CA VAL A 128 -8.21 0.80 -0.79
C VAL A 128 -8.77 2.09 -1.38
N VAL A 129 -7.89 2.99 -1.78
CA VAL A 129 -8.26 4.31 -2.30
C VAL A 129 -7.68 4.48 -3.69
N GLU A 130 -8.52 4.88 -4.63
CA GLU A 130 -8.11 5.20 -5.99
C GLU A 130 -8.78 6.49 -6.43
N SER A 131 -8.06 7.30 -7.19
CA SER A 131 -8.54 8.61 -7.65
C SER A 131 -8.41 8.72 -9.16
N THR A 132 -9.37 9.39 -9.78
CA THR A 132 -9.34 9.75 -11.19
C THR A 132 -9.93 11.14 -11.39
N SER A 133 -9.67 11.75 -12.52
CA SER A 133 -10.24 13.04 -12.87
C SER A 133 -10.76 13.01 -14.31
N TRP A 134 -11.80 13.79 -14.55
CA TRP A 134 -12.31 14.02 -15.89
C TRP A 134 -12.08 15.47 -16.29
N GLN A 135 -11.55 15.65 -17.51
CA GLN A 135 -11.45 16.92 -18.22
C GLN A 135 -11.88 16.71 -19.67
N PRO A 136 -12.54 17.69 -20.29
CA PRO A 136 -12.91 17.63 -21.70
C PRO A 136 -11.70 17.67 -22.63
#